data_d78135da47cd8b58418707a2be074456
#
_entry.id   d78135da47cd8b58418707a2be074456
#
_cell.length_a   1.000
_cell.length_b   1.000
_cell.length_c   1.000
_cell.angle_alpha   90.00
_cell.angle_beta   90.00
_cell.angle_gamma   90.00
#
_symmetry.space_group_name_H-M   'P 1'
#
loop_
_entity.id
_entity.type
_entity.pdbx_description
1 polymer ?
#
loop_
_entity_poly.entity_id
_entity_poly.type
_entity_poly.pdbx_seq_one_letter_code
_entity_poly.pdbx_strand_id
1 'polypeptide(L)' 'MANPTVRIIKFDTNSPTDLALKRMQQKLSASSTVEAMRRSLTIADVITNLADQGQEIYVKAADGTMSRLVIS' A
#
# COMPACT_ATOMS: atom_id res chain seq x y z
N MET A 1 26.37 -10.50 13.13
CA MET A 1 25.16 -10.10 12.44
C MET A 1 24.00 -10.08 13.42
N ALA A 2 23.30 -8.96 13.53
CA ALA A 2 22.20 -8.87 14.48
C ALA A 2 21.01 -9.70 13.98
N ASN A 3 20.31 -10.37 14.92
CA ASN A 3 19.08 -11.06 14.57
C ASN A 3 18.01 -10.05 14.19
N PRO A 4 17.19 -10.34 13.17
CA PRO A 4 16.11 -9.44 12.82
C PRO A 4 15.13 -9.30 13.97
N THR A 5 14.68 -8.07 14.20
CA THR A 5 13.63 -7.82 15.17
C THR A 5 12.30 -8.27 14.58
N VAL A 6 11.60 -9.13 15.29
CA VAL A 6 10.26 -9.55 14.90
C VAL A 6 9.25 -8.55 15.44
N ARG A 7 8.40 -8.04 14.57
CA ARG A 7 7.30 -7.15 14.95
C ARG A 7 5.98 -7.83 14.63
N ILE A 8 5.07 -7.78 15.57
CA ILE A 8 3.73 -8.33 15.40
C ILE A 8 2.79 -7.14 15.26
N ILE A 9 2.09 -7.09 14.14
CA ILE A 9 1.08 -6.07 13.86
C ILE A 9 -0.26 -6.76 13.83
N LYS A 10 -1.18 -6.29 14.67
CA LYS A 10 -2.54 -6.84 14.73
C LYS A 10 -3.53 -5.76 14.32
N PHE A 11 -4.48 -6.15 13.49
CA PHE A 11 -5.61 -5.29 13.14
C PHE A 11 -6.87 -5.85 13.76
N ASP A 12 -7.73 -4.96 14.25
CA ASP A 12 -9.03 -5.38 14.75
C ASP A 12 -9.85 -5.98 13.60
N THR A 13 -10.49 -7.12 13.86
CA THR A 13 -11.32 -7.79 12.86
C THR A 13 -12.42 -6.84 12.37
N ASN A 14 -12.58 -6.76 11.05
CA ASN A 14 -13.51 -5.88 10.37
C ASN A 14 -13.28 -4.38 10.61
N SER A 15 -12.13 -3.98 11.13
CA SER A 15 -11.73 -2.58 11.13
C SER A 15 -11.51 -2.08 9.69
N PRO A 16 -11.52 -0.76 9.44
CA PRO A 16 -11.23 -0.24 8.11
C PRO A 16 -9.92 -0.75 7.53
N THR A 17 -8.89 -0.88 8.36
CA THR A 17 -7.57 -1.38 7.94
C THR A 17 -7.63 -2.86 7.58
N ASP A 18 -8.32 -3.66 8.39
CA ASP A 18 -8.50 -5.09 8.10
C ASP A 18 -9.26 -5.31 6.80
N LEU A 19 -10.33 -4.56 6.58
CA LEU A 19 -11.11 -4.64 5.35
C LEU A 19 -10.30 -4.19 4.14
N ALA A 20 -9.49 -3.15 4.29
CA ALA A 20 -8.58 -2.71 3.22
C ALA A 20 -7.59 -3.80 2.85
N LEU A 21 -7.01 -4.48 3.84
CA LEU A 21 -6.08 -5.57 3.60
C LEU A 21 -6.73 -6.72 2.85
N LYS A 22 -7.96 -7.07 3.21
CA LYS A 22 -8.72 -8.13 2.51
C LYS A 22 -8.99 -7.74 1.06
N ARG A 23 -9.37 -6.49 0.82
CA ARG A 23 -9.56 -6.00 -0.57
C ARG A 23 -8.26 -6.06 -1.36
N MET A 24 -7.14 -5.66 -0.76
CA MET A 24 -5.84 -5.69 -1.43
C MET A 24 -5.41 -7.11 -1.75
N GLN A 25 -5.69 -8.06 -0.86
CA GLN A 25 -5.39 -9.47 -1.11
C GLN A 25 -6.09 -9.95 -2.39
N GLN A 26 -7.35 -9.59 -2.57
CA GLN A 26 -8.11 -9.95 -3.76
C GLN A 26 -7.58 -9.24 -5.01
N LYS A 27 -7.40 -7.92 -4.93
CA LYS A 27 -6.99 -7.09 -6.07
C LYS A 27 -5.60 -7.44 -6.57
N LEU A 28 -4.69 -7.77 -5.68
CA LEU A 28 -3.32 -8.15 -6.03
C LEU A 28 -3.17 -9.63 -6.30
N SER A 29 -4.24 -10.42 -6.18
CA SER A 29 -4.20 -11.88 -6.28
C SER A 29 -3.15 -12.48 -5.37
N ALA A 30 -3.02 -11.91 -4.17
CA ALA A 30 -2.02 -12.37 -3.21
C ALA A 30 -2.47 -13.67 -2.56
N SER A 31 -1.52 -14.56 -2.32
CA SER A 31 -1.79 -15.88 -1.75
C SER A 31 -2.18 -15.84 -0.27
N SER A 32 -1.87 -14.74 0.41
CA SER A 32 -2.15 -14.59 1.84
C SER A 32 -2.26 -13.11 2.19
N THR A 33 -2.78 -12.83 3.39
CA THR A 33 -2.81 -11.46 3.92
C THR A 33 -1.41 -10.91 4.13
N VAL A 34 -0.45 -11.75 4.51
CA VAL A 34 0.95 -11.34 4.67
C VAL A 34 1.53 -10.89 3.34
N GLU A 35 1.27 -11.63 2.27
CA GLU A 35 1.74 -11.28 0.93
C GLU A 35 1.08 -9.98 0.44
N ALA A 36 -0.22 -9.82 0.70
CA ALA A 36 -0.93 -8.59 0.37
C ALA A 36 -0.32 -7.38 1.09
N MET A 37 -0.01 -7.53 2.37
CA MET A 37 0.64 -6.48 3.17
C MET A 37 2.00 -6.12 2.58
N ARG A 38 2.82 -7.12 2.27
CA ARG A 38 4.16 -6.91 1.71
C ARG A 38 4.10 -6.14 0.40
N ARG A 39 3.23 -6.55 -0.51
CA ARG A 39 3.07 -5.89 -1.82
C ARG A 39 2.53 -4.48 -1.67
N SER A 40 1.57 -4.28 -0.78
CA SER A 40 0.99 -2.95 -0.51
C SER A 40 2.05 -2.00 0.03
N LEU A 41 2.89 -2.46 0.97
CA LEU A 41 3.99 -1.65 1.51
C LEU A 41 5.01 -1.30 0.44
N THR A 42 5.33 -2.22 -0.45
CA THR A 42 6.25 -1.95 -1.56
C THR A 42 5.71 -0.86 -2.48
N ILE A 43 4.42 -0.93 -2.82
CA ILE A 43 3.77 0.09 -3.64
C ILE A 43 3.79 1.45 -2.93
N ALA A 44 3.42 1.48 -1.66
CA ALA A 44 3.41 2.70 -0.87
C ALA A 44 4.82 3.31 -0.75
N ASP A 45 5.83 2.47 -0.57
CA ASP A 45 7.22 2.90 -0.48
C ASP A 45 7.68 3.58 -1.77
N VAL A 46 7.39 2.99 -2.92
CA VAL A 46 7.73 3.59 -4.22
C VAL A 46 7.06 4.95 -4.38
N ILE A 47 5.77 5.04 -4.08
CA ILE A 47 5.01 6.26 -4.24
C ILE A 47 5.53 7.36 -3.31
N THR A 48 5.78 7.03 -2.05
CA THR A 48 6.27 8.02 -1.08
C THR A 48 7.69 8.49 -1.42
N ASN A 49 8.54 7.60 -1.90
CA ASN A 49 9.90 7.98 -2.33
C ASN A 49 9.88 8.94 -3.52
N LEU A 50 8.99 8.72 -4.50
CA LEU A 50 8.84 9.64 -5.61
C LEU A 50 8.40 11.02 -5.14
N ALA A 51 7.45 11.08 -4.22
CA ALA A 51 6.97 12.33 -3.64
C ALA A 51 8.07 13.06 -2.86
N ASP A 52 8.88 12.32 -2.10
CA ASP A 52 10.01 12.89 -1.34
C ASP A 52 11.09 13.48 -2.25
N GLN A 53 11.22 12.96 -3.47
CA GLN A 53 12.14 13.50 -4.48
C GLN A 53 11.59 14.73 -5.19
N GLY A 54 10.45 15.25 -4.75
CA GLY A 54 9.82 16.41 -5.35
C GLY A 54 9.01 16.11 -6.61
N GLN A 55 8.77 14.83 -6.90
CA GLN A 55 7.98 14.45 -8.07
C GLN A 55 6.49 14.50 -7.75
N GLU A 56 5.73 15.00 -8.69
CA GLU A 56 4.28 15.01 -8.62
C GLU A 56 3.73 13.70 -9.19
N ILE A 57 2.77 13.11 -8.50
CA ILE A 57 2.15 11.84 -8.91
C ILE A 57 0.72 12.12 -9.34
N TYR A 58 0.38 11.68 -10.53
CA TYR A 58 -0.95 11.86 -11.10
C TYR A 58 -1.59 10.51 -11.39
N VAL A 59 -2.90 10.46 -11.21
CA VAL A 59 -3.73 9.31 -11.60
C VAL A 59 -4.55 9.73 -12.81
N LYS A 60 -4.44 8.96 -13.89
CA LYS A 60 -5.22 9.21 -15.09
C LYS A 60 -6.41 8.26 -15.13
N ALA A 61 -7.60 8.82 -15.17
CA ALA A 61 -8.83 8.05 -15.31
C ALA A 61 -9.02 7.57 -16.75
N ALA A 62 -9.91 6.61 -16.96
CA ALA A 62 -10.18 6.04 -18.28
C ALA A 62 -10.70 7.08 -19.28
N ASP A 63 -11.36 8.14 -18.81
CA ASP A 63 -11.87 9.24 -19.65
C ASP A 63 -10.81 10.29 -19.98
N GLY A 64 -9.58 10.11 -19.52
CA GLY A 64 -8.48 11.03 -19.74
C GLY A 64 -8.31 12.07 -18.64
N THR A 65 -9.21 12.17 -17.68
CA THR A 65 -9.09 13.12 -16.57
C THR A 65 -7.89 12.78 -15.70
N MET A 66 -7.10 13.81 -15.38
CA MET A 66 -5.92 13.68 -14.52
C MET A 66 -6.22 14.25 -13.14
N SER A 67 -5.83 13.52 -12.11
CA SER A 67 -5.94 13.97 -10.72
C SER A 67 -4.60 13.81 -10.02
N ARG A 68 -4.20 14.84 -9.26
CA ARG A 68 -2.97 14.79 -8.50
C ARG A 68 -3.19 13.95 -7.25
N LEU A 69 -2.29 12.99 -7.02
CA LEU A 69 -2.29 12.21 -5.79
C LEU A 69 -1.50 12.97 -4.74
N VAL A 70 -2.18 13.39 -3.67
CA VAL A 70 -1.56 14.06 -2.53
C VAL A 70 -1.44 13.05 -1.41
N ILE A 71 -0.20 12.87 -0.92
CA ILE A 71 0.11 11.97 0.18
C ILE A 71 0.38 12.82 1.41
N SER A 72 -0.40 12.62 2.45
CA SER A 72 -0.24 13.34 3.70
C SER A 72 0.22 12.42 4.82
#